data_8d3a5ad3546fca52044c2e57432486cc
#
_entry.id   8d3a5ad3546fca52044c2e57432486cc
#
_cell.length_a   1.000
_cell.length_b   1.000
_cell.length_c   1.000
_cell.angle_alpha   90.00
_cell.angle_beta   90.00
_cell.angle_gamma   90.00
#
_symmetry.space_group_name_H-M   'P 1'
#
loop_
_entity.id
_entity.type
_entity.pdbx_description
1 polymer ?
#
loop_
_entity_poly.entity_id
_entity_poly.type
_entity_poly.pdbx_seq_one_letter_code
_entity_poly.pdbx_strand_id
1 'polypeptide(L)'
;FFSISTLLPSILIAIFSLILFYVGLQKYFGQKITTAVNNSYDVAKSYVDETRNNIEADVLLVAIDINRNAKFFHNNPKILQDVLRHQRLIRRLDEIHLLDGSGKILMSDVRDITLEFVPPLDKAYELLVSDNRPIKITDAITNRSSSLLKLESFIDTYLYVVKFLDPK
;
A
#
# COMPACT_ATOMS: atom_id res chain seq x y z
N PHE A 1 -1.06 -38.49 64.43
CA PHE A 1 -1.35 -39.31 63.20
C PHE A 1 -2.48 -38.68 62.35
N PHE A 2 -3.45 -38.00 62.93
CA PHE A 2 -4.60 -37.43 62.20
C PHE A 2 -4.19 -36.22 61.28
N SER A 3 -3.26 -35.38 61.66
CA SER A 3 -2.84 -34.22 60.90
C SER A 3 -2.10 -34.52 59.61
N ILE A 4 -1.37 -35.61 59.58
CA ILE A 4 -0.60 -36.02 58.37
C ILE A 4 -1.54 -36.60 57.31
N SER A 5 -2.62 -37.30 57.73
CA SER A 5 -3.59 -37.91 56.81
C SER A 5 -4.44 -36.90 56.04
N THR A 6 -4.64 -35.69 56.58
CA THR A 6 -5.41 -34.60 55.93
C THR A 6 -4.52 -33.66 55.15
N LEU A 7 -3.25 -33.50 55.50
CA LEU A 7 -2.31 -32.64 54.82
C LEU A 7 -1.88 -33.20 53.44
N LEU A 8 -1.75 -34.50 53.33
CA LEU A 8 -1.27 -35.17 52.10
C LEU A 8 -2.23 -34.98 50.92
N PRO A 9 -3.54 -35.20 51.03
CA PRO A 9 -4.49 -34.93 49.94
C PRO A 9 -4.60 -33.43 49.59
N SER A 10 -4.47 -32.52 50.56
CA SER A 10 -4.54 -31.06 50.31
C SER A 10 -3.35 -30.58 49.48
N ILE A 11 -2.15 -31.09 49.77
CA ILE A 11 -0.95 -30.75 48.98
C ILE A 11 -1.07 -31.29 47.56
N LEU A 12 -1.59 -32.50 47.40
CA LEU A 12 -1.76 -33.15 46.10
C LEU A 12 -2.76 -32.39 45.22
N ILE A 13 -3.88 -31.92 45.80
CA ILE A 13 -4.85 -31.08 45.13
C ILE A 13 -4.24 -29.70 44.73
N ALA A 14 -3.45 -29.09 45.61
CA ALA A 14 -2.80 -27.83 45.33
C ALA A 14 -1.80 -27.94 44.16
N ILE A 15 -0.98 -29.01 44.15
CA ILE A 15 -0.02 -29.27 43.06
C ILE A 15 -0.77 -29.52 41.74
N PHE A 16 -1.83 -30.33 41.77
CA PHE A 16 -2.64 -30.62 40.60
C PHE A 16 -3.33 -29.37 40.05
N SER A 17 -3.86 -28.50 40.91
CA SER A 17 -4.46 -27.23 40.56
C SER A 17 -3.44 -26.28 39.90
N LEU A 18 -2.23 -26.21 40.44
CA LEU A 18 -1.16 -25.41 39.87
C LEU A 18 -0.74 -25.92 38.47
N ILE A 19 -0.64 -27.21 38.27
CA ILE A 19 -0.31 -27.82 36.98
C ILE A 19 -1.42 -27.53 35.96
N LEU A 20 -2.67 -27.74 36.32
CA LEU A 20 -3.83 -27.44 35.47
C LEU A 20 -3.88 -25.94 35.08
N PHE A 21 -3.66 -25.07 36.05
CA PHE A 21 -3.67 -23.63 35.83
C PHE A 21 -2.51 -23.22 34.89
N TYR A 22 -1.32 -23.73 35.10
CA TYR A 22 -0.14 -23.45 34.28
C TYR A 22 -0.32 -23.97 32.85
N VAL A 23 -0.73 -25.21 32.67
CA VAL A 23 -0.93 -25.83 31.34
C VAL A 23 -2.14 -25.17 30.61
N GLY A 24 -3.22 -24.94 31.37
CA GLY A 24 -4.44 -24.29 30.82
C GLY A 24 -4.19 -22.87 30.36
N LEU A 25 -3.51 -22.08 31.16
CA LEU A 25 -3.14 -20.70 30.80
C LEU A 25 -2.19 -20.65 29.61
N GLN A 26 -1.15 -21.43 29.59
CA GLN A 26 -0.22 -21.46 28.45
C GLN A 26 -0.90 -21.86 27.14
N LYS A 27 -1.75 -22.89 27.18
CA LYS A 27 -2.45 -23.36 25.98
C LYS A 27 -3.52 -22.37 25.50
N TYR A 28 -4.24 -21.75 26.42
CA TYR A 28 -5.30 -20.80 26.08
C TYR A 28 -4.76 -19.44 25.61
N PHE A 29 -3.78 -18.90 26.33
CA PHE A 29 -3.19 -17.60 25.97
C PHE A 29 -2.26 -17.70 24.76
N GLY A 30 -1.45 -18.75 24.69
CA GLY A 30 -0.56 -18.96 23.54
C GLY A 30 -1.33 -19.05 22.20
N GLN A 31 -2.40 -19.83 22.17
CA GLN A 31 -3.21 -19.96 20.95
C GLN A 31 -3.95 -18.67 20.59
N LYS A 32 -4.55 -17.96 21.55
CA LYS A 32 -5.29 -16.72 21.26
C LYS A 32 -4.38 -15.57 20.83
N ILE A 33 -3.22 -15.42 21.47
CA ILE A 33 -2.25 -14.39 21.11
C ILE A 33 -1.68 -14.68 19.72
N THR A 34 -1.28 -15.89 19.44
CA THR A 34 -0.75 -16.28 18.12
C THR A 34 -1.79 -16.10 17.03
N THR A 35 -3.04 -16.48 17.28
CA THR A 35 -4.14 -16.27 16.30
C THR A 35 -4.43 -14.80 16.08
N ALA A 36 -4.46 -13.98 17.13
CA ALA A 36 -4.69 -12.55 17.02
C ALA A 36 -3.56 -11.83 16.23
N VAL A 37 -2.31 -12.20 16.52
CA VAL A 37 -1.14 -11.65 15.81
C VAL A 37 -1.13 -12.09 14.36
N ASN A 38 -1.38 -13.37 14.08
CA ASN A 38 -1.44 -13.87 12.70
C ASN A 38 -2.58 -13.22 11.91
N ASN A 39 -3.77 -13.10 12.50
CA ASN A 39 -4.89 -12.42 11.84
C ASN A 39 -4.58 -10.96 11.55
N SER A 40 -3.93 -10.25 12.48
CA SER A 40 -3.52 -8.86 12.27
C SER A 40 -2.48 -8.73 11.16
N TYR A 41 -1.55 -9.66 11.08
CA TYR A 41 -0.56 -9.73 10.01
C TYR A 41 -1.23 -10.00 8.65
N ASP A 42 -2.14 -10.96 8.58
CA ASP A 42 -2.87 -11.32 7.36
C ASP A 42 -3.74 -10.16 6.86
N VAL A 43 -4.41 -9.46 7.77
CA VAL A 43 -5.19 -8.26 7.43
C VAL A 43 -4.28 -7.15 6.91
N ALA A 44 -3.17 -6.86 7.57
CA ALA A 44 -2.22 -5.86 7.13
C ALA A 44 -1.62 -6.20 5.76
N LYS A 45 -1.25 -7.46 5.54
CA LYS A 45 -0.74 -7.95 4.27
C LYS A 45 -1.80 -7.83 3.17
N SER A 46 -3.04 -8.25 3.43
CA SER A 46 -4.14 -8.15 2.48
C SER A 46 -4.42 -6.70 2.10
N TYR A 47 -4.38 -5.77 3.07
CA TYR A 47 -4.54 -4.34 2.83
C TYR A 47 -3.42 -3.77 1.92
N VAL A 48 -2.18 -4.17 2.18
CA VAL A 48 -1.03 -3.77 1.35
C VAL A 48 -1.18 -4.33 -0.06
N ASP A 49 -1.54 -5.59 -0.21
CA ASP A 49 -1.70 -6.25 -1.51
C ASP A 49 -2.88 -5.65 -2.28
N GLU A 50 -4.00 -5.35 -1.63
CA GLU A 50 -5.15 -4.67 -2.23
C GLU A 50 -4.78 -3.25 -2.70
N THR A 51 -4.12 -2.47 -1.85
CA THR A 51 -3.67 -1.12 -2.20
C THR A 51 -2.69 -1.14 -3.37
N ARG A 52 -1.80 -2.12 -3.41
CA ARG A 52 -0.87 -2.32 -4.52
C ARG A 52 -1.56 -2.69 -5.82
N ASN A 53 -2.57 -3.54 -5.79
CA ASN A 53 -3.29 -3.98 -6.99
C ASN A 53 -4.17 -2.86 -7.55
N ASN A 54 -4.72 -2.01 -6.68
CA ASN A 54 -5.58 -0.91 -7.09
C ASN A 54 -4.82 0.21 -7.82
N ILE A 55 -3.52 0.42 -7.54
CA ILE A 55 -2.78 1.53 -8.15
C ILE A 55 -2.57 1.36 -9.65
N GLU A 56 -2.44 0.14 -10.14
CA GLU A 56 -2.36 -0.14 -11.59
C GLU A 56 -3.67 0.18 -12.29
N ALA A 57 -4.80 -0.18 -11.68
CA ALA A 57 -6.11 0.17 -12.19
C ALA A 57 -6.34 1.69 -12.16
N ASP A 58 -5.90 2.35 -11.09
CA ASP A 58 -6.03 3.80 -10.96
C ASP A 58 -5.26 4.54 -12.04
N VAL A 59 -3.99 4.20 -12.30
CA VAL A 59 -3.19 4.85 -13.34
C VAL A 59 -3.79 4.62 -14.73
N LEU A 60 -4.30 3.42 -14.99
CA LEU A 60 -4.93 3.09 -16.27
C LEU A 60 -6.18 3.93 -16.51
N LEU A 61 -7.06 4.03 -15.52
CA LEU A 61 -8.30 4.81 -15.63
C LEU A 61 -8.02 6.30 -15.81
N VAL A 62 -7.05 6.85 -15.08
CA VAL A 62 -6.61 8.25 -15.26
C VAL A 62 -6.05 8.46 -16.67
N ALA A 63 -5.21 7.53 -17.16
CA ALA A 63 -4.63 7.63 -18.49
C ALA A 63 -5.70 7.58 -19.59
N ILE A 64 -6.71 6.73 -19.45
CA ILE A 64 -7.85 6.67 -20.38
C ILE A 64 -8.58 8.01 -20.45
N ASP A 65 -8.88 8.62 -19.30
CA ASP A 65 -9.57 9.90 -19.25
C ASP A 65 -8.75 11.03 -19.87
N ILE A 66 -7.44 11.07 -19.61
CA ILE A 66 -6.53 12.06 -20.17
C ILE A 66 -6.35 11.85 -21.68
N ASN A 67 -6.13 10.62 -22.14
CA ASN A 67 -5.96 10.31 -23.55
C ASN A 67 -7.22 10.63 -24.37
N ARG A 68 -8.40 10.32 -23.83
CA ARG A 68 -9.69 10.59 -24.48
C ARG A 68 -9.87 12.09 -24.78
N ASN A 69 -9.41 12.94 -23.89
CA ASN A 69 -9.58 14.39 -23.99
C ASN A 69 -8.29 15.13 -24.38
N ALA A 70 -7.29 14.42 -24.89
CA ALA A 70 -5.96 14.97 -25.16
C ALA A 70 -5.97 16.24 -26.04
N LYS A 71 -6.76 16.27 -27.11
CA LYS A 71 -6.88 17.44 -27.99
C LYS A 71 -7.34 18.69 -27.25
N PHE A 72 -8.25 18.53 -26.30
CA PHE A 72 -8.76 19.62 -25.48
C PHE A 72 -7.69 20.11 -24.50
N PHE A 73 -6.98 19.18 -23.88
CA PHE A 73 -5.92 19.50 -22.90
C PHE A 73 -4.69 20.14 -23.50
N HIS A 74 -4.33 19.81 -24.74
CA HIS A 74 -3.24 20.47 -25.47
C HIS A 74 -3.46 21.99 -25.57
N ASN A 75 -4.71 22.40 -25.78
CA ASN A 75 -5.06 23.81 -25.88
C ASN A 75 -5.34 24.48 -24.52
N ASN A 76 -5.50 23.69 -23.47
CA ASN A 76 -5.94 24.17 -22.15
C ASN A 76 -5.15 23.50 -21.01
N PRO A 77 -3.85 23.79 -20.83
CA PRO A 77 -3.02 23.12 -19.82
C PRO A 77 -3.49 23.36 -18.38
N LYS A 78 -4.15 24.48 -18.09
CA LYS A 78 -4.72 24.75 -16.76
C LYS A 78 -5.85 23.76 -16.42
N ILE A 79 -6.67 23.41 -17.40
CA ILE A 79 -7.75 22.44 -17.20
C ILE A 79 -7.17 21.05 -16.96
N LEU A 80 -6.08 20.69 -17.65
CA LEU A 80 -5.37 19.45 -17.38
C LEU A 80 -4.85 19.39 -15.93
N GLN A 81 -4.31 20.49 -15.42
CA GLN A 81 -3.89 20.60 -14.02
C GLN A 81 -5.05 20.36 -13.04
N ASP A 82 -6.22 20.97 -13.32
CA ASP A 82 -7.41 20.78 -12.49
C ASP A 82 -7.93 19.35 -12.58
N VAL A 83 -7.86 18.71 -13.74
CA VAL A 83 -8.21 17.30 -13.93
C VAL A 83 -7.27 16.38 -13.13
N LEU A 84 -5.96 16.61 -13.16
CA LEU A 84 -5.00 15.84 -12.36
C LEU A 84 -5.34 15.94 -10.87
N ARG A 85 -5.59 17.15 -10.38
CA ARG A 85 -6.01 17.36 -8.99
C ARG A 85 -7.29 16.59 -8.66
N HIS A 86 -8.28 16.66 -9.52
CA HIS A 86 -9.56 15.98 -9.33
C HIS A 86 -9.39 14.46 -9.30
N GLN A 87 -8.62 13.92 -10.24
CA GLN A 87 -8.30 12.49 -10.29
C GLN A 87 -7.55 12.02 -9.05
N ARG A 88 -6.57 12.81 -8.57
CA ARG A 88 -5.86 12.52 -7.33
C ARG A 88 -6.82 12.43 -6.13
N LEU A 89 -7.73 13.38 -5.99
CA LEU A 89 -8.67 13.43 -4.88
C LEU A 89 -9.68 12.28 -4.90
N ILE A 90 -10.29 11.99 -6.06
CA ILE A 90 -11.28 10.91 -6.20
C ILE A 90 -10.67 9.55 -5.89
N ARG A 91 -9.44 9.31 -6.35
CA ARG A 91 -8.75 8.03 -6.20
C ARG A 91 -7.93 7.94 -4.92
N ARG A 92 -7.94 9.00 -4.11
CA ARG A 92 -7.16 9.09 -2.88
C ARG A 92 -5.68 8.79 -3.11
N LEU A 93 -5.13 9.33 -4.20
CA LEU A 93 -3.71 9.28 -4.47
C LEU A 93 -3.00 10.35 -3.65
N ASP A 94 -1.77 10.08 -3.25
CA ASP A 94 -0.95 11.08 -2.55
C ASP A 94 -0.24 12.01 -3.53
N GLU A 95 0.22 11.45 -4.65
CA GLU A 95 0.90 12.21 -5.70
C GLU A 95 0.42 11.76 -7.10
N ILE A 96 0.31 12.70 -8.02
CA ILE A 96 0.08 12.47 -9.44
C ILE A 96 0.96 13.40 -10.26
N HIS A 97 1.73 12.83 -11.17
CA HIS A 97 2.69 13.56 -11.98
C HIS A 97 2.58 13.18 -13.45
N LEU A 98 2.76 14.17 -14.32
CA LEU A 98 3.12 13.96 -15.71
C LEU A 98 4.62 14.18 -15.84
N LEU A 99 5.32 13.19 -16.37
CA LEU A 99 6.77 13.19 -16.52
C LEU A 99 7.14 13.08 -18.01
N ASP A 100 8.29 13.60 -18.38
CA ASP A 100 8.90 13.28 -19.66
C ASP A 100 9.75 11.98 -19.59
N GLY A 101 10.28 11.53 -20.71
CA GLY A 101 11.11 10.32 -20.77
C GLY A 101 12.43 10.39 -20.00
N SER A 102 12.82 11.57 -19.52
CA SER A 102 13.97 11.77 -18.63
C SER A 102 13.59 11.77 -17.14
N GLY A 103 12.31 11.60 -16.81
CA GLY A 103 11.81 11.66 -15.44
C GLY A 103 11.59 13.06 -14.90
N LYS A 104 11.67 14.10 -15.76
CA LYS A 104 11.41 15.48 -15.36
C LYS A 104 9.90 15.73 -15.26
N ILE A 105 9.50 16.44 -14.22
CA ILE A 105 8.10 16.79 -14.00
C ILE A 105 7.67 17.87 -15.02
N LEU A 106 6.66 17.54 -15.81
CA LEU A 106 5.97 18.45 -16.71
C LEU A 106 4.79 19.12 -15.98
N MET A 107 4.07 18.36 -15.18
CA MET A 107 2.92 18.81 -14.39
C MET A 107 2.74 17.92 -13.18
N SER A 108 2.28 18.47 -12.06
CA SER A 108 2.09 17.67 -10.84
C SER A 108 0.98 18.21 -9.96
N ASP A 109 0.33 17.30 -9.22
CA ASP A 109 -0.51 17.64 -8.07
C ASP A 109 -0.18 16.68 -6.93
N VAL A 110 0.15 17.22 -5.77
CA VAL A 110 0.61 16.45 -4.61
C VAL A 110 -0.21 16.82 -3.37
N ARG A 111 -0.38 15.85 -2.48
CA ARG A 111 -1.07 16.08 -1.21
C ARG A 111 -0.22 16.88 -0.23
N ASP A 112 1.06 16.56 -0.19
CA ASP A 112 2.03 17.17 0.71
C ASP A 112 3.23 17.70 -0.09
N ILE A 113 3.32 19.02 -0.17
CA ILE A 113 4.39 19.72 -0.90
C ILE A 113 5.75 19.66 -0.20
N THR A 114 5.80 19.20 1.05
CA THR A 114 7.04 19.09 1.80
C THR A 114 7.80 17.80 1.50
N LEU A 115 7.15 16.83 0.86
CA LEU A 115 7.77 15.58 0.48
C LEU A 115 8.58 15.74 -0.80
N GLU A 116 9.78 15.18 -0.77
CA GLU A 116 10.66 15.17 -1.92
C GLU A 116 10.12 14.22 -3.01
N PHE A 117 10.12 14.68 -4.25
CA PHE A 117 9.76 13.85 -5.39
C PHE A 117 10.80 12.74 -5.61
N VAL A 118 10.34 11.52 -5.70
CA VAL A 118 11.18 10.36 -6.04
C VAL A 118 10.83 9.90 -7.45
N PRO A 119 11.72 10.10 -8.43
CA PRO A 119 11.46 9.70 -9.80
C PRO A 119 11.41 8.17 -9.93
N PRO A 120 10.64 7.65 -10.90
CA PRO A 120 10.70 6.23 -11.25
C PRO A 120 12.07 5.85 -11.76
N LEU A 121 12.45 4.59 -11.57
CA LEU A 121 13.73 4.06 -12.07
C LEU A 121 13.74 4.01 -13.60
N ASP A 122 14.91 4.23 -14.24
CA ASP A 122 15.09 4.17 -15.69
C ASP A 122 14.56 2.85 -16.27
N LYS A 123 14.77 1.75 -15.58
CA LYS A 123 14.28 0.44 -15.95
C LYS A 123 12.75 0.38 -16.15
N ALA A 124 11.99 1.21 -15.44
CA ALA A 124 10.54 1.26 -15.59
C ALA A 124 10.14 1.85 -16.95
N TYR A 125 10.88 2.84 -17.43
CA TYR A 125 10.67 3.41 -18.77
C TYR A 125 11.01 2.41 -19.88
N GLU A 126 12.11 1.64 -19.74
CA GLU A 126 12.49 0.59 -20.69
C GLU A 126 11.40 -0.49 -20.82
N LEU A 127 10.81 -0.90 -19.71
CA LEU A 127 9.74 -1.88 -19.71
C LEU A 127 8.48 -1.38 -20.40
N LEU A 128 8.15 -0.09 -20.29
CA LEU A 128 7.01 0.53 -20.97
C LEU A 128 7.17 0.60 -22.49
N VAL A 129 8.40 0.65 -22.99
CA VAL A 129 8.67 0.63 -24.44
C VAL A 129 8.30 -0.73 -25.04
N SER A 130 8.49 -1.80 -24.29
CA SER A 130 8.20 -3.18 -24.75
C SER A 130 6.73 -3.58 -24.60
N ASP A 131 6.05 -3.08 -23.58
CA ASP A 131 4.67 -3.43 -23.28
C ASP A 131 3.98 -2.21 -22.66
N ASN A 132 3.01 -1.62 -23.38
CA ASN A 132 2.28 -0.42 -22.93
C ASN A 132 1.25 -0.78 -21.84
N ARG A 133 1.71 -1.43 -20.78
CA ARG A 133 0.91 -1.75 -19.59
C ARG A 133 1.39 -0.96 -18.39
N PRO A 134 0.51 -0.68 -17.41
CA PRO A 134 0.92 -0.06 -16.17
C PRO A 134 2.06 -0.83 -15.51
N ILE A 135 3.15 -0.15 -15.20
CA ILE A 135 4.26 -0.73 -14.47
C ILE A 135 4.15 -0.33 -13.02
N LYS A 136 4.03 -1.32 -12.18
CA LYS A 136 4.01 -1.17 -10.74
C LYS A 136 5.42 -1.09 -10.20
N ILE A 137 5.67 -0.08 -9.38
CA ILE A 137 6.93 0.12 -8.68
C ILE A 137 6.62 0.08 -7.19
N THR A 138 7.16 -0.89 -6.50
CA THR A 138 7.01 -1.01 -5.05
C THR A 138 8.35 -0.79 -4.39
N ASP A 139 8.43 0.21 -3.54
CA ASP A 139 9.57 0.43 -2.66
C ASP A 139 9.17 0.05 -1.23
N ALA A 140 9.75 -1.05 -0.76
CA ALA A 140 9.48 -1.56 0.58
C ALA A 140 10.07 -0.67 1.69
N ILE A 141 11.07 0.16 1.36
CA ILE A 141 11.77 1.00 2.34
C ILE A 141 10.95 2.26 2.62
N THR A 142 10.33 2.84 1.58
CA THR A 142 9.59 4.11 1.69
C THR A 142 8.09 3.94 1.90
N ASN A 143 7.59 2.70 2.05
CA ASN A 143 6.15 2.40 2.13
C ASN A 143 5.34 3.03 0.98
N ARG A 144 5.95 3.17 -0.19
CA ARG A 144 5.35 3.75 -1.40
C ARG A 144 4.92 2.64 -2.35
N SER A 145 3.70 2.73 -2.84
CA SER A 145 3.24 2.02 -4.02
C SER A 145 3.03 3.03 -5.13
N SER A 146 3.67 2.82 -6.26
CA SER A 146 3.55 3.71 -7.40
C SER A 146 3.33 2.95 -8.69
N SER A 147 2.78 3.61 -9.69
CA SER A 147 2.59 3.05 -11.02
C SER A 147 2.90 4.08 -12.10
N LEU A 148 3.56 3.61 -13.15
CA LEU A 148 3.95 4.40 -14.31
C LEU A 148 3.26 3.86 -15.56
N LEU A 149 2.74 4.76 -16.40
CA LEU A 149 2.11 4.43 -17.68
C LEU A 149 2.41 5.50 -18.71
N LYS A 150 2.70 5.11 -19.94
CA LYS A 150 2.87 6.04 -21.07
C LYS A 150 1.52 6.55 -21.57
N LEU A 151 1.39 7.85 -21.77
CA LEU A 151 0.22 8.46 -22.39
C LEU A 151 0.34 8.42 -23.92
N GLU A 152 -0.54 7.68 -24.59
CA GLU A 152 -0.47 7.46 -26.05
C GLU A 152 -0.76 8.72 -26.86
N SER A 153 -1.62 9.60 -26.35
CA SER A 153 -2.04 10.82 -27.03
C SER A 153 -1.13 12.02 -26.77
N PHE A 154 -0.04 11.82 -26.03
CA PHE A 154 0.95 12.86 -25.71
C PHE A 154 2.34 12.41 -26.14
N ILE A 155 3.14 13.35 -26.63
CA ILE A 155 4.51 13.06 -27.06
C ILE A 155 5.39 12.96 -25.81
N ASP A 156 6.12 11.84 -25.68
CA ASP A 156 7.09 11.59 -24.60
C ASP A 156 6.58 11.94 -23.20
N THR A 157 5.33 11.57 -22.93
CA THR A 157 4.67 11.91 -21.66
C THR A 157 4.22 10.66 -20.94
N TYR A 158 4.55 10.58 -19.65
CA TYR A 158 4.27 9.46 -18.78
C TYR A 158 3.45 9.91 -17.57
N LEU A 159 2.42 9.16 -17.25
CA LEU A 159 1.63 9.36 -16.05
C LEU A 159 2.23 8.53 -14.92
N TYR A 160 2.60 9.19 -13.83
CA TYR A 160 3.15 8.58 -12.64
C TYR A 160 2.25 8.89 -11.45
N VAL A 161 1.78 7.86 -10.76
CA VAL A 161 0.92 7.99 -9.59
C VAL A 161 1.55 7.31 -8.39
N VAL A 162 1.36 7.89 -7.21
CA VAL A 162 1.94 7.40 -5.96
C VAL A 162 0.87 7.35 -4.88
N LYS A 163 0.90 6.29 -4.08
CA LYS A 163 0.08 6.10 -2.89
C LYS A 163 0.93 5.57 -1.76
N PHE A 164 0.83 6.21 -0.59
CA PHE A 164 1.51 5.72 0.60
C PHE A 164 0.72 4.57 1.23
N LEU A 165 1.45 3.56 1.68
CA LEU A 165 0.89 2.33 2.26
C LEU A 165 0.57 2.48 3.75
N ASP A 166 1.02 3.56 4.37
CA ASP A 166 0.82 3.83 5.79
C ASP A 166 -0.19 4.98 5.94
N PRO A 167 -1.41 4.71 6.42
CA PRO A 167 -2.35 5.77 6.77
C PRO A 167 -1.84 6.44 8.06
N LYS A 168 -1.29 7.65 7.94
CA LYS A 168 -1.08 8.50 9.10
C LYS A 168 -2.42 8.96 9.66
#